data_4f680ba8966635731ea841918bab188a
#
_entry.id   4f680ba8966635731ea841918bab188a
#
_cell.length_a   1.000
_cell.length_b   1.000
_cell.length_c   1.000
_cell.angle_alpha   90.00
_cell.angle_beta   90.00
_cell.angle_gamma   90.00
#
_symmetry.space_group_name_H-M   'P 1'
#
loop_
_entity.id
_entity.type
_entity.pdbx_description
1 polymer ?
#
loop_
_entity_poly.entity_id
_entity_poly.type
_entity_poly.pdbx_seq_one_letter_code
_entity_poly.pdbx_strand_id
1 'polypeptide(L)'
;HFDDVEKIIQIANKCKIETNIYLEDWSNGMKNSKDYVFSFLNFLEKMPIKRVLLPDTLGVLNPEDAYNYLNEIILKYPNIHFDFHAHNDYDLSVANTLQGLKAGCHGIHTTINGMGERAGNTPMASIVAAIKDFFPEYKININEEALFKVSKLVSTFSGFRIPPNKPIVGDFVFTQTAGIHADGDTKKNLYFNDLLPERFGRKRKYALGKTSGKANIKKNIDELGLKLSDENLKKVTQKIIELGDRKERVTAEDLPYIISDVLNRRS
;
A
#
# COMPACT_ATOMS: atom_id res chain seq x y z
N HIS A 1 -17.82 3.88 34.87
CA HIS A 1 -17.20 3.48 33.58
C HIS A 1 -16.63 2.05 33.64
N PHE A 2 -15.69 1.71 34.56
CA PHE A 2 -15.13 0.34 34.66
C PHE A 2 -16.23 -0.68 35.00
N ASP A 3 -17.10 -0.36 35.92
CA ASP A 3 -18.22 -1.23 36.30
C ASP A 3 -19.20 -1.51 35.14
N ASP A 4 -19.40 -0.54 34.25
CA ASP A 4 -20.24 -0.72 33.06
C ASP A 4 -19.58 -1.64 32.03
N VAL A 5 -18.25 -1.46 31.81
CA VAL A 5 -17.48 -2.34 30.94
C VAL A 5 -17.45 -3.77 31.49
N GLU A 6 -17.24 -3.93 32.79
CA GLU A 6 -17.27 -5.25 33.44
C GLU A 6 -18.63 -5.95 33.24
N LYS A 7 -19.74 -5.25 33.52
CA LYS A 7 -21.07 -5.80 33.30
C LYS A 7 -21.30 -6.31 31.89
N ILE A 8 -20.86 -5.53 30.87
CA ILE A 8 -21.01 -5.90 29.45
C ILE A 8 -20.18 -7.14 29.15
N ILE A 9 -18.91 -7.18 29.57
CA ILE A 9 -18.03 -8.32 29.39
C ILE A 9 -18.60 -9.58 30.03
N GLN A 10 -19.14 -9.48 31.26
CA GLN A 10 -19.73 -10.60 31.97
C GLN A 10 -21.01 -11.12 31.28
N ILE A 11 -21.85 -10.23 30.75
CA ILE A 11 -23.03 -10.62 29.97
C ILE A 11 -22.61 -11.35 28.69
N ALA A 12 -21.65 -10.80 27.93
CA ALA A 12 -21.13 -11.41 26.71
C ALA A 12 -20.59 -12.82 27.00
N ASN A 13 -19.78 -12.94 28.05
CA ASN A 13 -19.21 -14.22 28.47
C ASN A 13 -20.28 -15.26 28.86
N LYS A 14 -21.33 -14.86 29.60
CA LYS A 14 -22.47 -15.73 29.90
C LYS A 14 -23.18 -16.21 28.62
N CYS A 15 -23.25 -15.35 27.60
CA CYS A 15 -23.81 -15.68 26.30
C CYS A 15 -22.83 -16.45 25.39
N LYS A 16 -21.62 -16.79 25.86
CA LYS A 16 -20.55 -17.44 25.09
C LYS A 16 -20.10 -16.62 23.88
N ILE A 17 -20.12 -15.28 23.98
CA ILE A 17 -19.64 -14.35 22.97
C ILE A 17 -18.24 -13.90 23.35
N GLU A 18 -17.27 -14.10 22.43
CA GLU A 18 -15.90 -13.59 22.60
C GLU A 18 -15.91 -12.05 22.55
N THR A 19 -15.26 -11.42 23.53
CA THR A 19 -15.22 -9.96 23.65
C THR A 19 -13.84 -9.43 23.26
N ASN A 20 -13.81 -8.45 22.38
CA ASN A 20 -12.64 -7.66 22.03
C ASN A 20 -12.86 -6.21 22.50
N ILE A 21 -11.83 -5.58 23.05
CA ILE A 21 -11.92 -4.23 23.60
C ILE A 21 -11.08 -3.26 22.75
N TYR A 22 -11.72 -2.24 22.21
CA TYR A 22 -11.07 -1.10 21.59
C TYR A 22 -10.79 -0.03 22.64
N LEU A 23 -9.53 0.39 22.77
CA LEU A 23 -9.14 1.55 23.57
C LEU A 23 -9.18 2.81 22.70
N GLU A 24 -10.38 3.30 22.40
CA GLU A 24 -10.57 4.44 21.51
C GLU A 24 -9.71 5.64 21.94
N ASP A 25 -9.06 6.30 20.96
CA ASP A 25 -8.10 7.40 21.15
C ASP A 25 -6.90 7.04 22.06
N TRP A 26 -6.51 5.77 22.05
CA TRP A 26 -5.41 5.24 22.86
C TRP A 26 -4.10 6.03 22.70
N SER A 27 -3.75 6.44 21.48
CA SER A 27 -2.52 7.19 21.22
C SER A 27 -2.46 8.53 21.95
N ASN A 28 -3.55 9.28 21.98
CA ASN A 28 -3.67 10.49 22.80
C ASN A 28 -3.71 10.16 24.29
N GLY A 29 -4.34 9.05 24.66
CA GLY A 29 -4.31 8.53 26.03
C GLY A 29 -2.87 8.31 26.53
N MET A 30 -2.01 7.68 25.73
CA MET A 30 -0.59 7.47 26.05
C MET A 30 0.18 8.78 26.16
N LYS A 31 -0.13 9.78 25.35
CA LYS A 31 0.52 11.12 25.38
C LYS A 31 0.10 11.94 26.61
N ASN A 32 -1.18 11.93 26.96
CA ASN A 32 -1.75 12.91 27.88
C ASN A 32 -2.34 12.33 29.17
N SER A 33 -2.59 11.03 29.24
CA SER A 33 -3.29 10.36 30.35
C SER A 33 -2.80 8.93 30.55
N LYS A 34 -1.50 8.74 30.49
CA LYS A 34 -0.83 7.44 30.49
C LYS A 34 -1.24 6.57 31.68
N ASP A 35 -1.33 7.16 32.89
CA ASP A 35 -1.76 6.44 34.10
C ASP A 35 -3.18 5.87 33.98
N TYR A 36 -4.07 6.59 33.30
CA TYR A 36 -5.42 6.08 33.05
C TYR A 36 -5.39 4.88 32.09
N VAL A 37 -4.60 4.95 31.01
CA VAL A 37 -4.44 3.82 30.08
C VAL A 37 -3.95 2.57 30.82
N PHE A 38 -2.93 2.71 31.64
CA PHE A 38 -2.41 1.59 32.43
C PHE A 38 -3.39 1.10 33.51
N SER A 39 -4.13 1.99 34.15
CA SER A 39 -5.17 1.62 35.09
C SER A 39 -6.25 0.77 34.42
N PHE A 40 -6.64 1.15 33.20
CA PHE A 40 -7.63 0.40 32.42
C PHE A 40 -7.08 -0.96 31.94
N LEU A 41 -5.83 -1.02 31.49
CA LEU A 41 -5.20 -2.29 31.13
C LEU A 41 -5.05 -3.24 32.32
N ASN A 42 -4.69 -2.75 33.51
CA ASN A 42 -4.67 -3.54 34.74
C ASN A 42 -6.05 -4.12 35.09
N PHE A 43 -7.11 -3.39 34.79
CA PHE A 43 -8.48 -3.89 34.95
C PHE A 43 -8.80 -4.95 33.88
N LEU A 44 -8.49 -4.71 32.61
CA LEU A 44 -8.79 -5.63 31.52
C LEU A 44 -8.01 -6.96 31.60
N GLU A 45 -6.81 -6.97 32.15
CA GLU A 45 -6.00 -8.17 32.36
C GLU A 45 -6.71 -9.25 33.18
N LYS A 46 -7.65 -8.83 34.06
CA LYS A 46 -8.44 -9.70 34.93
C LYS A 46 -9.76 -10.14 34.32
N MET A 47 -10.09 -9.62 33.14
CA MET A 47 -11.37 -9.86 32.50
C MET A 47 -11.30 -11.00 31.46
N PRO A 48 -12.40 -11.74 31.24
CA PRO A 48 -12.46 -12.79 30.21
C PRO A 48 -12.62 -12.17 28.82
N ILE A 49 -11.58 -11.50 28.34
CA ILE A 49 -11.51 -10.88 27.02
C ILE A 49 -10.59 -11.65 26.08
N LYS A 50 -10.82 -11.55 24.76
CA LYS A 50 -10.02 -12.22 23.75
C LYS A 50 -8.77 -11.41 23.38
N ARG A 51 -8.96 -10.12 23.12
CA ARG A 51 -7.90 -9.20 22.71
C ARG A 51 -8.21 -7.76 23.05
N VAL A 52 -7.18 -6.96 23.10
CA VAL A 52 -7.24 -5.50 23.22
C VAL A 52 -6.70 -4.88 21.93
N LEU A 53 -7.47 -3.95 21.37
CA LEU A 53 -7.13 -3.23 20.17
C LEU A 53 -6.67 -1.82 20.55
N LEU A 54 -5.51 -1.44 20.03
CA LEU A 54 -4.83 -0.18 20.32
C LEU A 54 -4.88 0.72 19.07
N PRO A 55 -5.93 1.56 18.92
CA PRO A 55 -6.05 2.42 17.76
C PRO A 55 -5.27 3.72 17.90
N ASP A 56 -4.47 4.04 16.89
CA ASP A 56 -4.06 5.42 16.62
C ASP A 56 -5.20 6.13 15.88
N THR A 57 -6.27 6.43 16.63
CA THR A 57 -7.57 6.87 16.13
C THR A 57 -7.48 8.11 15.24
N LEU A 58 -6.62 9.06 15.59
CA LEU A 58 -6.44 10.31 14.86
C LEU A 58 -5.15 10.35 14.03
N GLY A 59 -4.44 9.22 13.93
CA GLY A 59 -3.19 9.11 13.16
C GLY A 59 -2.09 10.03 13.66
N VAL A 60 -1.99 10.23 14.97
CA VAL A 60 -1.09 11.24 15.59
C VAL A 60 0.29 10.69 15.98
N LEU A 61 0.53 9.40 15.80
CA LEU A 61 1.81 8.79 16.13
C LEU A 61 2.82 8.95 14.98
N ASN A 62 4.06 9.24 15.34
CA ASN A 62 5.20 8.98 14.49
C ASN A 62 5.70 7.54 14.70
N PRO A 63 6.59 6.99 13.85
CA PRO A 63 7.05 5.61 13.97
C PRO A 63 7.78 5.28 15.28
N GLU A 64 8.51 6.24 15.85
CA GLU A 64 9.22 6.07 17.12
C GLU A 64 8.24 5.97 18.30
N ASP A 65 7.27 6.88 18.37
CA ASP A 65 6.21 6.83 19.39
C ASP A 65 5.38 5.54 19.27
N ALA A 66 5.04 5.13 18.04
CA ALA A 66 4.30 3.89 17.80
C ALA A 66 5.04 2.69 18.38
N TYR A 67 6.34 2.56 18.09
CA TYR A 67 7.16 1.48 18.66
C TYR A 67 7.20 1.58 20.19
N ASN A 68 7.57 2.73 20.75
CA ASN A 68 7.83 2.89 22.17
C ASN A 68 6.57 2.62 23.00
N TYR A 69 5.41 3.18 22.63
CA TYR A 69 4.17 2.98 23.38
C TYR A 69 3.66 1.55 23.31
N LEU A 70 3.71 0.93 22.13
CA LEU A 70 3.30 -0.46 21.94
C LEU A 70 4.23 -1.41 22.69
N ASN A 71 5.54 -1.24 22.57
CA ASN A 71 6.54 -2.07 23.25
C ASN A 71 6.40 -1.99 24.78
N GLU A 72 6.20 -0.79 25.33
CA GLU A 72 6.00 -0.60 26.76
C GLU A 72 4.77 -1.36 27.28
N ILE A 73 3.67 -1.29 26.55
CA ILE A 73 2.44 -2.01 26.93
C ILE A 73 2.61 -3.52 26.80
N ILE A 74 3.16 -4.00 25.69
CA ILE A 74 3.29 -5.43 25.41
C ILE A 74 4.24 -6.09 26.42
N LEU A 75 5.34 -5.44 26.76
CA LEU A 75 6.27 -5.94 27.77
C LEU A 75 5.62 -6.01 29.16
N LYS A 76 4.75 -5.07 29.49
CA LYS A 76 4.08 -5.03 30.80
C LYS A 76 2.92 -6.02 30.90
N TYR A 77 2.24 -6.33 29.79
CA TYR A 77 1.08 -7.23 29.76
C TYR A 77 1.28 -8.38 28.76
N PRO A 78 2.24 -9.28 29.01
CA PRO A 78 2.62 -10.33 28.04
C PRO A 78 1.54 -11.37 27.79
N ASN A 79 0.52 -11.44 28.64
CA ASN A 79 -0.58 -12.40 28.51
C ASN A 79 -1.79 -11.83 27.74
N ILE A 80 -1.80 -10.55 27.41
CA ILE A 80 -2.87 -9.92 26.63
C ILE A 80 -2.51 -9.99 25.15
N HIS A 81 -3.46 -10.39 24.32
CA HIS A 81 -3.34 -10.31 22.88
C HIS A 81 -3.63 -8.88 22.42
N PHE A 82 -2.63 -8.19 21.89
CA PHE A 82 -2.75 -6.83 21.38
C PHE A 82 -2.79 -6.81 19.87
N ASP A 83 -3.77 -6.07 19.30
CA ASP A 83 -3.81 -5.70 17.90
C ASP A 83 -3.58 -4.19 17.75
N PHE A 84 -2.87 -3.78 16.70
CA PHE A 84 -2.66 -2.37 16.40
C PHE A 84 -3.49 -1.94 15.18
N HIS A 85 -4.09 -0.74 15.27
CA HIS A 85 -4.90 -0.14 14.23
C HIS A 85 -4.43 1.29 13.98
N ALA A 86 -3.83 1.56 12.81
CA ALA A 86 -3.27 2.86 12.48
C ALA A 86 -4.09 3.59 11.41
N HIS A 87 -4.51 4.83 11.72
CA HIS A 87 -5.01 5.79 10.73
C HIS A 87 -3.85 6.46 9.97
N ASN A 88 -4.16 7.07 8.81
CA ASN A 88 -3.16 7.51 7.82
C ASN A 88 -3.07 9.03 7.66
N ASP A 89 -3.43 9.81 8.67
CA ASP A 89 -3.59 11.25 8.58
C ASP A 89 -2.30 12.00 8.21
N TYR A 90 -1.15 11.50 8.63
CA TYR A 90 0.18 11.99 8.23
C TYR A 90 0.87 11.11 7.16
N ASP A 91 0.13 10.21 6.51
CA ASP A 91 0.68 9.21 5.56
C ASP A 91 1.73 8.26 6.18
N LEU A 92 1.64 8.04 7.49
CA LEU A 92 2.57 7.22 8.28
C LEU A 92 2.01 5.85 8.68
N SER A 93 0.78 5.51 8.30
CA SER A 93 0.11 4.29 8.79
C SER A 93 0.89 3.01 8.50
N VAL A 94 1.51 2.88 7.32
CA VAL A 94 2.33 1.71 6.97
C VAL A 94 3.55 1.62 7.87
N ALA A 95 4.28 2.73 8.05
CA ALA A 95 5.46 2.79 8.90
C ALA A 95 5.11 2.47 10.37
N ASN A 96 4.03 3.08 10.89
CA ASN A 96 3.56 2.83 12.26
C ASN A 96 3.12 1.38 12.45
N THR A 97 2.45 0.76 11.46
CA THR A 97 2.04 -0.64 11.53
C THR A 97 3.24 -1.59 11.55
N LEU A 98 4.31 -1.30 10.78
CA LEU A 98 5.57 -2.06 10.85
C LEU A 98 6.22 -1.93 12.24
N GLN A 99 6.17 -0.75 12.86
CA GLN A 99 6.66 -0.58 14.23
C GLN A 99 5.82 -1.35 15.24
N GLY A 100 4.49 -1.44 15.03
CA GLY A 100 3.63 -2.28 15.85
C GLY A 100 4.02 -3.76 15.80
N LEU A 101 4.30 -4.29 14.62
CA LEU A 101 4.82 -5.65 14.47
C LEU A 101 6.17 -5.83 15.19
N LYS A 102 7.09 -4.88 14.98
CA LYS A 102 8.41 -4.90 15.63
C LYS A 102 8.31 -4.82 17.16
N ALA A 103 7.32 -4.09 17.68
CA ALA A 103 7.05 -4.01 19.11
C ALA A 103 6.43 -5.29 19.69
N GLY A 104 5.95 -6.22 18.83
CA GLY A 104 5.40 -7.50 19.25
C GLY A 104 3.87 -7.56 19.24
N CYS A 105 3.17 -6.67 18.51
CA CYS A 105 1.73 -6.80 18.31
C CYS A 105 1.39 -8.15 17.67
N HIS A 106 0.37 -8.81 18.17
CA HIS A 106 -0.09 -10.12 17.70
C HIS A 106 -0.91 -10.02 16.41
N GLY A 107 -1.54 -8.87 16.19
CA GLY A 107 -2.32 -8.58 15.00
C GLY A 107 -2.21 -7.12 14.56
N ILE A 108 -2.51 -6.90 13.28
CA ILE A 108 -2.57 -5.57 12.68
C ILE A 108 -3.85 -5.43 11.86
N HIS A 109 -4.45 -4.24 11.90
CA HIS A 109 -5.64 -3.94 11.11
C HIS A 109 -5.26 -3.22 9.83
N THR A 110 -5.84 -3.69 8.73
CA THR A 110 -5.61 -3.12 7.40
C THR A 110 -6.91 -3.04 6.61
N THR A 111 -6.96 -2.15 5.64
CA THR A 111 -8.11 -2.06 4.72
C THR A 111 -7.65 -2.14 3.27
N ILE A 112 -8.52 -2.69 2.41
CA ILE A 112 -8.26 -2.67 0.97
C ILE A 112 -8.24 -1.21 0.51
N ASN A 113 -7.22 -0.85 -0.28
CA ASN A 113 -6.96 0.51 -0.76
C ASN A 113 -6.67 1.55 0.33
N GLY A 114 -6.56 1.15 1.59
CA GLY A 114 -6.43 2.07 2.70
C GLY A 114 -7.73 2.83 3.01
N MET A 115 -8.89 2.28 2.62
CA MET A 115 -10.18 2.93 2.87
C MET A 115 -10.43 3.08 4.36
N GLY A 116 -11.06 4.19 4.74
CA GLY A 116 -11.43 4.52 6.13
C GLY A 116 -11.77 5.98 6.25
N GLU A 117 -12.02 6.43 7.47
CA GLU A 117 -12.30 7.83 7.76
C GLU A 117 -11.11 8.73 7.43
N ARG A 118 -11.37 9.96 7.05
CA ARG A 118 -10.40 11.02 6.73
C ARG A 118 -9.40 10.56 5.66
N ALA A 119 -8.10 10.39 6.02
CA ALA A 119 -7.07 9.88 5.12
C ALA A 119 -7.02 8.34 5.03
N GLY A 120 -7.91 7.65 5.76
CA GLY A 120 -8.04 6.20 5.75
C GLY A 120 -7.13 5.48 6.74
N ASN A 121 -6.91 4.20 6.48
CA ASN A 121 -6.18 3.26 7.34
C ASN A 121 -4.95 2.71 6.62
N THR A 122 -4.21 1.84 7.30
CA THR A 122 -3.09 1.10 6.70
C THR A 122 -3.56 0.32 5.47
N PRO A 123 -3.02 0.63 4.26
CA PRO A 123 -3.41 -0.08 3.05
C PRO A 123 -2.81 -1.48 3.00
N MET A 124 -3.69 -2.49 2.84
CA MET A 124 -3.33 -3.91 2.88
C MET A 124 -2.21 -4.26 1.88
N ALA A 125 -2.28 -3.78 0.64
CA ALA A 125 -1.29 -4.13 -0.37
C ALA A 125 0.13 -3.66 0.01
N SER A 126 0.24 -2.44 0.54
CA SER A 126 1.53 -1.87 0.95
C SER A 126 2.13 -2.61 2.14
N ILE A 127 1.32 -2.89 3.17
CA ILE A 127 1.82 -3.54 4.38
C ILE A 127 2.19 -5.01 4.12
N VAL A 128 1.42 -5.74 3.29
CA VAL A 128 1.73 -7.12 2.91
C VAL A 128 3.08 -7.21 2.20
N ALA A 129 3.31 -6.35 1.20
CA ALA A 129 4.59 -6.30 0.51
C ALA A 129 5.74 -5.96 1.47
N ALA A 130 5.55 -4.93 2.32
CA ALA A 130 6.56 -4.50 3.28
C ALA A 130 6.91 -5.57 4.33
N ILE A 131 5.90 -6.32 4.84
CA ILE A 131 6.17 -7.42 5.78
C ILE A 131 7.00 -8.51 5.09
N LYS A 132 6.64 -8.93 3.89
CA LYS A 132 7.37 -9.98 3.17
C LYS A 132 8.81 -9.59 2.86
N ASP A 133 9.06 -8.32 2.57
CA ASP A 133 10.38 -7.84 2.20
C ASP A 133 11.27 -7.50 3.40
N PHE A 134 10.70 -6.94 4.48
CA PHE A 134 11.47 -6.42 5.62
C PHE A 134 11.38 -7.28 6.88
N PHE A 135 10.40 -8.18 6.97
CA PHE A 135 10.15 -9.04 8.12
C PHE A 135 9.89 -10.49 7.67
N PRO A 136 10.85 -11.15 6.98
CA PRO A 136 10.65 -12.48 6.40
C PRO A 136 10.40 -13.59 7.45
N GLU A 137 10.67 -13.31 8.72
CA GLU A 137 10.35 -14.19 9.84
C GLU A 137 8.84 -14.30 10.09
N TYR A 138 8.04 -13.28 9.73
CA TYR A 138 6.59 -13.33 9.81
C TYR A 138 6.02 -14.05 8.59
N LYS A 139 5.59 -15.29 8.77
CA LYS A 139 4.97 -16.09 7.71
C LYS A 139 3.52 -15.68 7.50
N ILE A 140 3.28 -14.74 6.58
CA ILE A 140 1.92 -14.35 6.19
C ILE A 140 1.49 -15.15 4.94
N ASN A 141 0.31 -15.80 5.03
CA ASN A 141 -0.26 -16.56 3.92
C ASN A 141 -1.27 -15.71 3.12
N ILE A 142 -0.77 -14.66 2.45
CA ILE A 142 -1.56 -13.79 1.59
C ILE A 142 -1.03 -13.90 0.17
N ASN A 143 -1.94 -14.15 -0.78
CA ASN A 143 -1.63 -14.19 -2.20
C ASN A 143 -1.46 -12.75 -2.73
N GLU A 144 -0.23 -12.35 -3.03
CA GLU A 144 0.10 -11.02 -3.54
C GLU A 144 -0.45 -10.78 -4.95
N GLU A 145 -0.54 -11.82 -5.80
CA GLU A 145 -1.10 -11.69 -7.15
C GLU A 145 -2.58 -11.29 -7.13
N ALA A 146 -3.30 -11.63 -6.07
CA ALA A 146 -4.70 -11.27 -5.91
C ALA A 146 -4.91 -9.81 -5.49
N LEU A 147 -3.90 -9.15 -4.91
CA LEU A 147 -4.04 -7.82 -4.30
C LEU A 147 -4.53 -6.76 -5.29
N PHE A 148 -4.00 -6.76 -6.51
CA PHE A 148 -4.44 -5.82 -7.55
C PHE A 148 -5.89 -6.05 -7.97
N LYS A 149 -6.28 -7.32 -8.19
CA LYS A 149 -7.65 -7.69 -8.56
C LYS A 149 -8.65 -7.30 -7.47
N VAL A 150 -8.35 -7.62 -6.22
CA VAL A 150 -9.19 -7.28 -5.06
C VAL A 150 -9.28 -5.76 -4.90
N SER A 151 -8.18 -5.04 -5.07
CA SER A 151 -8.15 -3.57 -5.04
C SER A 151 -9.11 -2.96 -6.07
N LYS A 152 -9.09 -3.44 -7.31
CA LYS A 152 -10.00 -2.98 -8.38
C LYS A 152 -11.46 -3.34 -8.08
N LEU A 153 -11.72 -4.54 -7.58
CA LEU A 153 -13.07 -5.00 -7.23
C LEU A 153 -13.69 -4.12 -6.14
N VAL A 154 -12.95 -3.86 -5.06
CA VAL A 154 -13.40 -2.99 -3.97
C VAL A 154 -13.59 -1.56 -4.46
N SER A 155 -12.70 -1.04 -5.31
CA SER A 155 -12.86 0.28 -5.94
C SER A 155 -14.16 0.37 -6.75
N THR A 156 -14.50 -0.68 -7.49
CA THR A 156 -15.74 -0.73 -8.29
C THR A 156 -16.99 -0.72 -7.41
N PHE A 157 -17.00 -1.55 -6.35
CA PHE A 157 -18.18 -1.66 -5.47
C PHE A 157 -18.37 -0.45 -4.56
N SER A 158 -17.29 0.15 -4.09
CA SER A 158 -17.35 1.29 -3.17
C SER A 158 -17.45 2.64 -3.88
N GLY A 159 -17.14 2.72 -5.18
CA GLY A 159 -16.94 3.98 -5.90
C GLY A 159 -15.65 4.74 -5.52
N PHE A 160 -14.87 4.21 -4.57
CA PHE A 160 -13.61 4.82 -4.14
C PHE A 160 -12.54 4.65 -5.21
N ARG A 161 -12.11 5.75 -5.82
CA ARG A 161 -11.11 5.75 -6.90
C ARG A 161 -9.70 5.54 -6.35
N ILE A 162 -8.97 4.60 -6.95
CA ILE A 162 -7.56 4.36 -6.61
C ILE A 162 -6.71 5.43 -7.29
N PRO A 163 -5.92 6.22 -6.54
CA PRO A 163 -4.95 7.13 -7.15
C PRO A 163 -3.97 6.37 -8.06
N PRO A 164 -3.65 6.89 -9.26
CA PRO A 164 -2.78 6.18 -10.20
C PRO A 164 -1.39 5.85 -9.66
N ASN A 165 -0.89 6.64 -8.73
CA ASN A 165 0.39 6.48 -8.05
C ASN A 165 0.30 5.74 -6.70
N LYS A 166 -0.87 5.19 -6.34
CA LYS A 166 -1.01 4.42 -5.09
C LYS A 166 -0.04 3.23 -5.09
N PRO A 167 0.81 3.08 -4.07
CA PRO A 167 1.76 1.98 -4.01
C PRO A 167 1.12 0.61 -4.30
N ILE A 168 1.80 -0.25 -5.03
CA ILE A 168 1.41 -1.61 -5.42
C ILE A 168 0.21 -1.66 -6.39
N VAL A 169 -0.88 -0.95 -6.12
CA VAL A 169 -2.17 -1.11 -6.83
C VAL A 169 -2.49 0.00 -7.81
N GLY A 170 -1.79 1.12 -7.79
CA GLY A 170 -1.98 2.23 -8.72
C GLY A 170 -1.56 1.87 -10.15
N ASP A 171 -2.19 2.48 -11.15
CA ASP A 171 -1.96 2.12 -12.56
C ASP A 171 -0.53 2.49 -13.03
N PHE A 172 0.11 3.50 -12.42
CA PHE A 172 1.44 3.99 -12.81
C PHE A 172 2.60 3.34 -12.06
N VAL A 173 2.34 2.58 -11.00
CA VAL A 173 3.38 2.09 -10.08
C VAL A 173 4.45 1.25 -10.78
N PHE A 174 4.05 0.45 -11.78
CA PHE A 174 4.97 -0.37 -12.58
C PHE A 174 5.15 0.18 -13.99
N THR A 175 5.02 1.51 -14.15
CA THR A 175 5.18 2.18 -15.44
C THR A 175 6.47 2.99 -15.45
N GLN A 176 7.38 2.65 -16.34
CA GLN A 176 8.63 3.39 -16.58
C GLN A 176 8.36 4.54 -17.55
N THR A 177 8.77 5.76 -17.19
CA THR A 177 8.62 6.95 -18.04
C THR A 177 9.92 7.38 -18.69
N ALA A 178 11.04 7.23 -17.99
CA ALA A 178 12.35 7.62 -18.49
C ALA A 178 12.99 6.55 -19.35
N GLY A 179 13.51 6.93 -20.53
CA GLY A 179 14.18 6.02 -21.45
C GLY A 179 15.41 5.32 -20.84
N ILE A 180 16.13 5.99 -19.94
CA ILE A 180 17.28 5.42 -19.23
C ILE A 180 16.89 4.24 -18.32
N HIS A 181 15.71 4.29 -17.69
CA HIS A 181 15.23 3.19 -16.87
C HIS A 181 14.81 2.00 -17.73
N ALA A 182 14.13 2.26 -18.86
CA ALA A 182 13.77 1.21 -19.80
C ALA A 182 15.01 0.54 -20.45
N ASP A 183 16.07 1.29 -20.71
CA ASP A 183 17.35 0.75 -21.16
C ASP A 183 18.05 -0.06 -20.05
N GLY A 184 17.98 0.41 -18.80
CA GLY A 184 18.52 -0.29 -17.64
C GLY A 184 17.90 -1.67 -17.41
N ASP A 185 16.60 -1.83 -17.68
CA ASP A 185 15.91 -3.13 -17.60
C ASP A 185 16.49 -4.17 -18.58
N THR A 186 17.10 -3.75 -19.70
CA THR A 186 17.79 -4.63 -20.66
C THR A 186 19.22 -4.95 -20.26
N LYS A 187 19.80 -4.16 -19.34
CA LYS A 187 21.20 -4.24 -18.90
C LYS A 187 21.34 -4.85 -17.52
N LYS A 188 20.80 -6.08 -17.31
CA LYS A 188 20.85 -6.83 -16.05
C LYS A 188 20.19 -6.11 -14.88
N ASN A 189 19.05 -5.45 -15.10
CA ASN A 189 18.26 -4.80 -14.06
C ASN A 189 19.04 -3.77 -13.22
N LEU A 190 19.67 -2.78 -13.86
CA LEU A 190 20.43 -1.72 -13.18
C LEU A 190 19.60 -0.94 -12.13
N TYR A 191 18.28 -0.91 -12.26
CA TYR A 191 17.36 -0.24 -11.35
C TYR A 191 16.42 -1.25 -10.68
N PHE A 192 17.01 -2.33 -10.15
CA PHE A 192 16.28 -3.41 -9.50
C PHE A 192 15.76 -2.99 -8.13
N ASN A 193 14.53 -3.41 -7.82
CA ASN A 193 13.98 -3.51 -6.48
C ASN A 193 13.14 -4.78 -6.37
N ASP A 194 12.85 -5.23 -5.15
CA ASP A 194 12.11 -6.47 -4.89
C ASP A 194 10.61 -6.36 -5.21
N LEU A 195 10.10 -5.16 -5.45
CA LEU A 195 8.73 -4.91 -5.86
C LEU A 195 8.54 -5.19 -7.37
N LEU A 196 8.68 -6.47 -7.73
CA LEU A 196 8.48 -6.90 -9.12
C LEU A 196 6.99 -6.90 -9.47
N PRO A 197 6.59 -6.40 -10.67
CA PRO A 197 5.19 -6.38 -11.07
C PRO A 197 4.55 -7.77 -11.08
N GLU A 198 5.30 -8.81 -11.43
CA GLU A 198 4.83 -10.20 -11.51
C GLU A 198 4.35 -10.72 -10.15
N ARG A 199 4.98 -10.30 -9.03
CA ARG A 199 4.51 -10.63 -7.66
C ARG A 199 3.05 -10.26 -7.42
N PHE A 200 2.59 -9.21 -8.10
CA PHE A 200 1.25 -8.62 -7.93
C PHE A 200 0.31 -8.92 -9.11
N GLY A 201 0.63 -9.95 -9.92
CA GLY A 201 -0.14 -10.31 -11.11
C GLY A 201 -0.18 -9.21 -12.16
N ARG A 202 0.86 -8.38 -12.23
CA ARG A 202 0.96 -7.22 -13.12
C ARG A 202 2.12 -7.38 -14.10
N LYS A 203 2.18 -6.49 -15.08
CA LYS A 203 3.29 -6.39 -16.04
C LYS A 203 3.90 -4.99 -15.96
N ARG A 204 5.19 -4.90 -16.23
CA ARG A 204 5.88 -3.64 -16.41
C ARG A 204 5.36 -2.97 -17.68
N LYS A 205 5.15 -1.66 -17.61
CA LYS A 205 4.71 -0.84 -18.74
C LYS A 205 5.72 0.26 -19.03
N TYR A 206 5.75 0.73 -20.26
CA TYR A 206 6.61 1.82 -20.68
C TYR A 206 5.73 2.95 -21.21
N ALA A 207 5.71 4.09 -20.49
CA ALA A 207 4.90 5.23 -20.86
C ALA A 207 5.41 5.88 -22.15
N LEU A 208 4.48 6.42 -22.92
CA LEU A 208 4.76 7.17 -24.14
C LEU A 208 4.43 8.66 -23.91
N GLY A 209 5.36 9.54 -24.26
CA GLY A 209 5.20 10.98 -24.09
C GLY A 209 6.51 11.76 -24.14
N LYS A 210 6.49 12.99 -23.62
CA LYS A 210 7.63 13.94 -23.67
C LYS A 210 8.98 13.35 -23.24
N THR A 211 9.02 12.54 -22.19
CA THR A 211 10.24 11.96 -21.64
C THR A 211 10.58 10.59 -22.22
N SER A 212 9.82 10.12 -23.22
CA SER A 212 10.05 8.81 -23.83
C SER A 212 11.30 8.82 -24.67
N GLY A 213 12.25 7.96 -24.30
CA GLY A 213 13.42 7.68 -25.12
C GLY A 213 13.13 6.61 -26.17
N LYS A 214 14.06 6.47 -27.15
CA LYS A 214 14.02 5.44 -28.20
C LYS A 214 13.80 4.03 -27.64
N ALA A 215 14.36 3.72 -26.45
CA ALA A 215 14.23 2.42 -25.81
C ALA A 215 12.79 2.12 -25.34
N ASN A 216 12.10 3.10 -24.74
CA ASN A 216 10.69 2.93 -24.33
C ASN A 216 9.77 2.65 -25.52
N ILE A 217 9.96 3.42 -26.59
CA ILE A 217 9.14 3.32 -27.80
C ILE A 217 9.39 1.99 -28.49
N LYS A 218 10.68 1.58 -28.60
CA LYS A 218 11.04 0.28 -29.18
C LYS A 218 10.38 -0.87 -28.41
N LYS A 219 10.41 -0.86 -27.07
CA LYS A 219 9.76 -1.90 -26.26
C LYS A 219 8.25 -2.00 -26.53
N ASN A 220 7.55 -0.87 -26.56
CA ASN A 220 6.11 -0.88 -26.89
C ASN A 220 5.84 -1.38 -28.30
N ILE A 221 6.70 -1.06 -29.28
CA ILE A 221 6.59 -1.52 -30.67
C ILE A 221 6.84 -3.03 -30.76
N ASP A 222 7.86 -3.53 -30.06
CA ASP A 222 8.21 -4.95 -29.99
C ASP A 222 7.07 -5.77 -29.33
N GLU A 223 6.43 -5.24 -28.28
CA GLU A 223 5.25 -5.86 -27.63
C GLU A 223 4.04 -5.97 -28.58
N LEU A 224 3.89 -5.03 -29.51
CA LEU A 224 2.87 -5.09 -30.56
C LEU A 224 3.25 -6.01 -31.73
N GLY A 225 4.43 -6.64 -31.69
CA GLY A 225 4.94 -7.49 -32.78
C GLY A 225 5.36 -6.71 -34.03
N LEU A 226 5.50 -5.38 -33.92
CA LEU A 226 5.89 -4.52 -35.03
C LEU A 226 7.42 -4.38 -35.11
N LYS A 227 7.93 -4.16 -36.33
CA LYS A 227 9.35 -3.90 -36.55
C LYS A 227 9.53 -2.62 -37.35
N LEU A 228 10.36 -1.71 -36.88
CA LEU A 228 10.73 -0.49 -37.56
C LEU A 228 12.23 -0.43 -37.81
N SER A 229 12.63 0.20 -38.94
CA SER A 229 14.02 0.58 -39.14
C SER A 229 14.42 1.65 -38.09
N ASP A 230 15.73 1.80 -37.87
CA ASP A 230 16.24 2.81 -36.93
C ASP A 230 15.84 4.24 -37.31
N GLU A 231 15.74 4.54 -38.59
CA GLU A 231 15.29 5.83 -39.10
C GLU A 231 13.82 6.07 -38.80
N ASN A 232 12.96 5.09 -39.09
CA ASN A 232 11.54 5.18 -38.81
C ASN A 232 11.25 5.24 -37.31
N LEU A 233 11.97 4.47 -36.50
CA LEU A 233 11.88 4.53 -35.04
C LEU A 233 12.24 5.93 -34.52
N LYS A 234 13.24 6.60 -35.11
CA LYS A 234 13.60 7.97 -34.74
C LYS A 234 12.48 8.96 -35.09
N LYS A 235 11.87 8.85 -36.27
CA LYS A 235 10.73 9.70 -36.71
C LYS A 235 9.50 9.50 -35.77
N VAL A 236 9.16 8.27 -35.45
CA VAL A 236 8.06 7.94 -34.51
C VAL A 236 8.37 8.46 -33.11
N THR A 237 9.61 8.33 -32.65
CA THR A 237 10.04 8.88 -31.35
C THR A 237 9.82 10.39 -31.29
N GLN A 238 10.24 11.12 -32.32
CA GLN A 238 10.09 12.57 -32.38
C GLN A 238 8.59 12.95 -32.34
N LYS A 239 7.76 12.26 -33.10
CA LYS A 239 6.32 12.50 -33.11
C LYS A 239 5.65 12.30 -31.76
N ILE A 240 6.04 11.24 -31.02
CA ILE A 240 5.51 10.96 -29.69
C ILE A 240 5.94 12.05 -28.70
N ILE A 241 7.19 12.53 -28.78
CA ILE A 241 7.68 13.63 -27.96
C ILE A 241 6.87 14.90 -28.23
N GLU A 242 6.62 15.23 -29.51
CA GLU A 242 5.81 16.40 -29.92
C GLU A 242 4.37 16.33 -29.37
N LEU A 243 3.73 15.16 -29.43
CA LEU A 243 2.42 14.95 -28.82
C LEU A 243 2.47 15.14 -27.31
N GLY A 244 3.48 14.59 -26.65
CA GLY A 244 3.69 14.75 -25.22
C GLY A 244 3.97 16.21 -24.79
N ASP A 245 4.68 17.00 -25.61
CA ASP A 245 4.91 18.43 -25.41
C ASP A 245 3.60 19.22 -25.45
N ARG A 246 2.65 18.79 -26.26
CA ARG A 246 1.29 19.35 -26.33
C ARG A 246 0.38 18.88 -25.20
N LYS A 247 0.92 18.08 -24.24
CA LYS A 247 0.15 17.44 -23.15
C LYS A 247 -0.90 16.43 -23.64
N GLU A 248 -0.77 15.94 -24.85
CA GLU A 248 -1.58 14.87 -25.38
C GLU A 248 -1.16 13.54 -24.74
N ARG A 249 -2.13 12.74 -24.29
CA ARG A 249 -1.84 11.42 -23.74
C ARG A 249 -1.68 10.44 -24.90
N VAL A 250 -0.51 9.79 -24.96
CA VAL A 250 -0.23 8.73 -25.93
C VAL A 250 -0.25 7.39 -25.21
N THR A 251 -0.95 6.43 -25.76
CA THR A 251 -1.05 5.05 -25.26
C THR A 251 -0.39 4.06 -26.24
N ALA A 252 -0.21 2.82 -25.84
CA ALA A 252 0.33 1.78 -26.72
C ALA A 252 -0.63 1.49 -27.89
N GLU A 253 -1.95 1.63 -27.67
CA GLU A 253 -2.98 1.45 -28.70
C GLU A 253 -2.91 2.52 -29.80
N ASP A 254 -2.36 3.70 -29.52
CA ASP A 254 -2.20 4.79 -30.48
C ASP A 254 -0.99 4.56 -31.42
N LEU A 255 -0.03 3.71 -31.02
CA LEU A 255 1.20 3.49 -31.78
C LEU A 255 0.98 3.07 -33.24
N PRO A 256 0.10 2.10 -33.58
CA PRO A 256 -0.12 1.72 -34.99
C PRO A 256 -0.55 2.89 -35.84
N TYR A 257 -1.41 3.76 -35.29
CA TYR A 257 -1.91 4.96 -36.04
C TYR A 257 -0.81 6.01 -36.18
N ILE A 258 -0.04 6.26 -35.13
CA ILE A 258 1.10 7.20 -35.17
C ILE A 258 2.15 6.72 -36.16
N ILE A 259 2.48 5.43 -36.14
CA ILE A 259 3.41 4.82 -37.11
C ILE A 259 2.92 5.01 -38.51
N SER A 260 1.64 4.69 -38.77
CA SER A 260 1.03 4.87 -40.10
C SER A 260 1.08 6.33 -40.56
N ASP A 261 0.73 7.29 -39.68
CA ASP A 261 0.76 8.73 -40.00
C ASP A 261 2.19 9.20 -40.34
N VAL A 262 3.16 8.77 -39.59
CA VAL A 262 4.58 9.15 -39.79
C VAL A 262 5.18 8.54 -41.05
N LEU A 263 4.80 7.28 -41.37
CA LEU A 263 5.37 6.58 -42.52
C LEU A 263 4.65 6.89 -43.84
N ASN A 264 3.36 7.25 -43.78
CA ASN A 264 2.57 7.56 -44.99
C ASN A 264 2.60 9.04 -45.37
N ARG A 265 3.12 9.94 -44.53
CA ARG A 265 3.42 11.31 -44.96
C ARG A 265 4.58 11.27 -45.95
N ARG A 266 4.22 11.16 -47.25
CA ARG A 266 5.15 11.43 -48.36
C ARG A 266 5.58 12.89 -48.21
N SER A 267 6.91 13.11 -48.09
CA SER A 267 7.60 14.41 -48.16
C SER A 267 7.22 15.16 -49.42
#